data_d3e3b7c683b0ade868e0440c03703a4e
#
_entry.id   d3e3b7c683b0ade868e0440c03703a4e
#
_cell.length_a   1.000
_cell.length_b   1.000
_cell.length_c   1.000
_cell.angle_alpha   90.00
_cell.angle_beta   90.00
_cell.angle_gamma   90.00
#
_symmetry.space_group_name_H-M   'P 1'
#
loop_
_entity.id
_entity.type
_entity.pdbx_description
1 polymer ?
#
loop_
_entity_poly.entity_id
_entity_poly.type
_entity_poly.pdbx_seq_one_letter_code
_entity_poly.pdbx_strand_id
1 'polypeptide(L)'
;KHGMGTTTWSPLASGALTGKYLTGIPKGSRASLEGYEWLKKHMVESDRGQNRMKKVANFIKLAGDYGLNPSKLAIAWCLLNKNVSTVILGASNTEQLIDNLRALDYSDSLKDDGLIKKLGNIES
;
A
#
# COMPACT_ATOMS: atom_id res chain seq x y z
N LYS A 1 -24.91 -13.22 2.04
CA LYS A 1 -25.70 -14.40 2.37
C LYS A 1 -25.25 -15.13 3.64
N HIS A 2 -23.96 -15.13 3.96
CA HIS A 2 -23.39 -15.91 5.08
C HIS A 2 -22.78 -15.06 6.20
N GLY A 3 -22.84 -13.74 6.13
CA GLY A 3 -22.27 -12.83 7.14
C GLY A 3 -20.75 -12.98 7.31
N MET A 4 -20.05 -13.55 6.32
CA MET A 4 -18.61 -13.71 6.36
C MET A 4 -17.90 -12.41 5.98
N GLY A 5 -16.88 -12.06 6.75
CA GLY A 5 -15.91 -11.05 6.39
C GLY A 5 -14.61 -11.66 5.89
N THR A 6 -13.75 -10.84 5.34
CA THR A 6 -12.43 -11.25 4.86
C THR A 6 -11.32 -10.68 5.74
N THR A 7 -10.24 -11.43 5.85
CA THR A 7 -8.97 -10.96 6.43
C THR A 7 -8.02 -10.70 5.26
N THR A 8 -7.58 -9.45 5.11
CA THR A 8 -6.62 -9.07 4.06
C THR A 8 -5.21 -9.01 4.62
N TRP A 9 -4.23 -9.36 3.81
CA TRP A 9 -2.81 -9.36 4.18
C TRP A 9 -1.99 -8.53 3.19
N SER A 10 -0.82 -8.10 3.64
CA SER A 10 0.11 -7.32 2.83
C SER A 10 -0.48 -6.01 2.23
N PRO A 11 -1.13 -5.16 3.03
CA PRO A 11 -1.80 -3.96 2.54
C PRO A 11 -0.85 -2.96 1.87
N LEU A 12 0.46 -3.06 2.14
CA LEU A 12 1.51 -2.24 1.53
C LEU A 12 2.20 -2.93 0.36
N ALA A 13 1.68 -4.07 -0.14
CA ALA A 13 2.25 -4.83 -1.26
C ALA A 13 3.76 -5.07 -1.08
N SER A 14 4.17 -5.69 0.02
CA SER A 14 5.58 -5.92 0.41
C SER A 14 6.42 -4.64 0.50
N GLY A 15 5.78 -3.51 0.77
CA GLY A 15 6.40 -2.21 0.90
C GLY A 15 6.44 -1.38 -0.39
N ALA A 16 5.84 -1.85 -1.50
CA ALA A 16 5.78 -1.08 -2.74
C ALA A 16 5.03 0.24 -2.57
N LEU A 17 3.87 0.20 -1.89
CA LEU A 17 3.00 1.36 -1.69
C LEU A 17 3.56 2.41 -0.72
N THR A 18 4.73 2.16 -0.11
CA THR A 18 5.49 3.20 0.60
C THR A 18 6.28 4.10 -0.35
N GLY A 19 6.40 3.73 -1.63
CA GLY A 19 7.21 4.43 -2.61
C GLY A 19 8.71 4.09 -2.59
N LYS A 20 9.19 3.31 -1.62
CA LYS A 20 10.63 3.06 -1.41
C LYS A 20 11.34 2.37 -2.57
N TYR A 21 10.60 1.70 -3.47
CA TYR A 21 11.17 1.01 -4.64
C TYR A 21 11.13 1.84 -5.92
N LEU A 22 10.60 3.06 -5.91
CA LEU A 22 10.51 3.90 -7.10
C LEU A 22 11.87 4.34 -7.64
N THR A 23 12.85 4.51 -6.76
CA THR A 23 14.22 4.95 -7.11
C THR A 23 15.25 3.81 -7.06
N GLY A 24 14.78 2.57 -6.93
CA GLY A 24 15.64 1.39 -6.80
C GLY A 24 15.31 0.57 -5.57
N ILE A 25 16.17 -0.38 -5.23
CA ILE A 25 15.99 -1.26 -4.06
C ILE A 25 16.87 -0.77 -2.91
N PRO A 26 16.27 -0.18 -1.86
CA PRO A 26 17.03 0.29 -0.71
C PRO A 26 17.71 -0.89 0.02
N LYS A 27 18.94 -0.66 0.47
CA LYS A 27 19.66 -1.61 1.32
C LYS A 27 18.86 -1.84 2.62
N GLY A 28 18.74 -3.09 3.04
CA GLY A 28 17.95 -3.47 4.22
C GLY A 28 16.44 -3.56 3.98
N SER A 29 15.96 -3.28 2.75
CA SER A 29 14.56 -3.54 2.38
C SER A 29 14.32 -5.04 2.16
N ARG A 30 13.06 -5.47 2.23
CA ARG A 30 12.72 -6.89 1.99
C ARG A 30 13.25 -7.42 0.66
N ALA A 31 13.19 -6.63 -0.41
CA ALA A 31 13.68 -7.02 -1.74
C ALA A 31 15.21 -7.07 -1.85
N SER A 32 15.96 -6.57 -0.86
CA SER A 32 17.42 -6.66 -0.79
C SER A 32 17.93 -7.82 0.07
N LEU A 33 17.05 -8.58 0.72
CA LEU A 33 17.41 -9.71 1.56
C LEU A 33 17.69 -10.94 0.71
N GLU A 34 18.63 -11.77 1.15
CA GLU A 34 18.89 -13.08 0.59
C GLU A 34 17.63 -13.96 0.63
N GLY A 35 17.36 -14.69 -0.45
CA GLY A 35 16.13 -15.49 -0.60
C GLY A 35 14.91 -14.72 -1.09
N TYR A 36 15.04 -13.40 -1.31
CA TYR A 36 13.94 -12.53 -1.82
C TYR A 36 14.21 -12.01 -3.25
N GLU A 37 15.11 -12.63 -4.01
CA GLU A 37 15.45 -12.27 -5.40
C GLU A 37 14.22 -12.31 -6.31
N TRP A 38 13.30 -13.25 -6.05
CA TRP A 38 12.03 -13.34 -6.74
C TRP A 38 11.19 -12.07 -6.58
N LEU A 39 11.25 -11.42 -5.39
CA LEU A 39 10.51 -10.19 -5.12
C LEU A 39 11.09 -9.04 -5.93
N LYS A 40 12.41 -8.92 -6.00
CA LYS A 40 13.10 -7.94 -6.82
C LYS A 40 12.69 -8.06 -8.29
N LYS A 41 12.79 -9.27 -8.85
CA LYS A 41 12.38 -9.56 -10.23
C LYS A 41 10.91 -9.22 -10.47
N HIS A 42 10.04 -9.65 -9.56
CA HIS A 42 8.58 -9.49 -9.69
C HIS A 42 8.12 -8.03 -9.53
N MET A 43 8.81 -7.24 -8.70
CA MET A 43 8.40 -5.88 -8.35
C MET A 43 9.00 -4.82 -9.28
N VAL A 44 10.25 -5.01 -9.74
CA VAL A 44 11.03 -3.94 -10.39
C VAL A 44 11.52 -4.35 -11.78
N GLU A 45 12.08 -5.54 -11.95
CA GLU A 45 12.83 -5.91 -13.15
C GLU A 45 11.96 -6.41 -14.31
N SER A 46 10.80 -7.02 -14.03
CA SER A 46 9.89 -7.50 -15.09
C SER A 46 9.04 -6.36 -15.66
N ASP A 47 8.59 -6.49 -16.90
CA ASP A 47 7.65 -5.55 -17.54
C ASP A 47 6.39 -5.34 -16.68
N ARG A 48 5.88 -6.42 -16.09
CA ARG A 48 4.74 -6.38 -15.17
C ARG A 48 5.08 -5.62 -13.89
N GLY A 49 6.31 -5.78 -13.39
CA GLY A 49 6.83 -5.03 -12.25
C GLY A 49 6.94 -3.54 -12.56
N GLN A 50 7.49 -3.19 -13.71
CA GLN A 50 7.61 -1.80 -14.16
C GLN A 50 6.25 -1.11 -14.32
N ASN A 51 5.26 -1.80 -14.90
CA ASN A 51 3.89 -1.28 -14.99
C ASN A 51 3.27 -1.08 -13.60
N ARG A 52 3.53 -2.00 -12.69
CA ARG A 52 3.11 -1.89 -11.28
C ARG A 52 3.75 -0.68 -10.60
N MET A 53 5.06 -0.44 -10.82
CA MET A 53 5.74 0.72 -10.28
C MET A 53 5.21 2.06 -10.85
N LYS A 54 4.76 2.10 -12.10
CA LYS A 54 4.06 3.28 -12.64
C LYS A 54 2.75 3.56 -11.88
N LYS A 55 1.96 2.53 -11.61
CA LYS A 55 0.74 2.66 -10.78
C LYS A 55 1.08 3.13 -9.36
N VAL A 56 2.13 2.59 -8.77
CA VAL A 56 2.64 3.04 -7.45
C VAL A 56 3.05 4.52 -7.49
N ALA A 57 3.76 4.97 -8.52
CA ALA A 57 4.15 6.37 -8.65
C ALA A 57 2.91 7.30 -8.71
N ASN A 58 1.89 6.91 -9.47
CA ASN A 58 0.63 7.66 -9.54
C ASN A 58 -0.09 7.69 -8.18
N PHE A 59 -0.08 6.58 -7.46
CA PHE A 59 -0.65 6.51 -6.10
C PHE A 59 0.10 7.42 -5.12
N ILE A 60 1.43 7.41 -5.14
CA ILE A 60 2.26 8.27 -4.27
C ILE A 60 2.00 9.75 -4.58
N LYS A 61 1.95 10.10 -5.87
CA LYS A 61 1.61 11.46 -6.30
C LYS A 61 0.23 11.88 -5.80
N LEU A 62 -0.77 11.02 -6.00
CA LEU A 62 -2.13 11.30 -5.55
C LEU A 62 -2.20 11.50 -4.04
N ALA A 63 -1.52 10.66 -3.25
CA ALA A 63 -1.44 10.84 -1.80
C ALA A 63 -0.83 12.20 -1.44
N GLY A 64 0.25 12.60 -2.11
CA GLY A 64 0.89 13.90 -1.93
C GLY A 64 -0.02 15.09 -2.26
N ASP A 65 -0.79 14.99 -3.36
CA ASP A 65 -1.74 16.03 -3.79
C ASP A 65 -2.83 16.29 -2.74
N TYR A 66 -3.14 15.28 -1.92
CA TYR A 66 -4.10 15.37 -0.80
C TYR A 66 -3.43 15.57 0.56
N GLY A 67 -2.10 15.74 0.61
CA GLY A 67 -1.35 15.89 1.87
C GLY A 67 -1.36 14.63 2.75
N LEU A 68 -1.57 13.45 2.17
CA LEU A 68 -1.73 12.18 2.87
C LEU A 68 -0.45 11.33 2.80
N ASN A 69 -0.19 10.60 3.89
CA ASN A 69 0.88 9.59 3.90
C ASN A 69 0.46 8.36 3.10
N PRO A 70 1.24 7.92 2.09
CA PRO A 70 0.86 6.81 1.21
C PRO A 70 0.62 5.49 1.95
N SER A 71 1.45 5.15 2.94
CA SER A 71 1.29 3.89 3.70
C SER A 71 -0.02 3.85 4.46
N LYS A 72 -0.37 4.95 5.13
CA LYS A 72 -1.63 5.08 5.87
C LYS A 72 -2.83 5.07 4.93
N LEU A 73 -2.72 5.77 3.79
CA LEU A 73 -3.77 5.76 2.77
C LEU A 73 -4.03 4.36 2.22
N ALA A 74 -2.98 3.58 1.93
CA ALA A 74 -3.11 2.22 1.45
C ALA A 74 -3.80 1.29 2.45
N ILE A 75 -3.46 1.39 3.74
CA ILE A 75 -4.11 0.61 4.80
C ILE A 75 -5.57 1.03 4.96
N ALA A 76 -5.83 2.33 5.02
CA ALA A 76 -7.18 2.87 5.16
C ALA A 76 -8.07 2.50 3.95
N TRP A 77 -7.50 2.50 2.73
CA TRP A 77 -8.19 2.03 1.53
C TRP A 77 -8.68 0.58 1.64
N CYS A 78 -7.85 -0.32 2.19
CA CYS A 78 -8.28 -1.70 2.44
C CYS A 78 -9.48 -1.77 3.40
N LEU A 79 -9.53 -0.90 4.41
CA LEU A 79 -10.59 -0.85 5.42
C LEU A 79 -11.90 -0.23 4.92
N LEU A 80 -11.88 0.51 3.79
CA LEU A 80 -13.11 1.03 3.17
C LEU A 80 -14.05 -0.05 2.69
N ASN A 81 -13.53 -1.20 2.32
CA ASN A 81 -14.36 -2.31 1.87
C ASN A 81 -15.10 -2.94 3.06
N LYS A 82 -16.42 -2.80 3.09
CA LYS A 82 -17.28 -3.31 4.17
C LYS A 82 -17.18 -4.83 4.40
N ASN A 83 -16.65 -5.57 3.43
CA ASN A 83 -16.44 -7.01 3.55
C ASN A 83 -15.07 -7.35 4.16
N VAL A 84 -14.20 -6.37 4.37
CA VAL A 84 -12.92 -6.54 5.07
C VAL A 84 -13.15 -6.38 6.57
N SER A 85 -13.00 -7.48 7.31
CA SER A 85 -13.12 -7.49 8.77
C SER A 85 -11.84 -7.06 9.46
N THR A 86 -10.69 -7.35 8.85
CA THR A 86 -9.38 -7.00 9.42
C THR A 86 -8.29 -6.95 8.34
N VAL A 87 -7.27 -6.14 8.61
CA VAL A 87 -6.07 -6.01 7.78
C VAL A 87 -4.86 -6.43 8.59
N ILE A 88 -4.13 -7.43 8.11
CA ILE A 88 -2.92 -7.92 8.77
C ILE A 88 -1.76 -7.00 8.39
N LEU A 89 -1.23 -6.30 9.38
CA LEU A 89 -0.09 -5.41 9.25
C LEU A 89 1.23 -6.16 9.43
N GLY A 90 2.30 -5.61 8.83
CA GLY A 90 3.68 -6.00 9.10
C GLY A 90 4.49 -4.76 9.46
N ALA A 91 5.30 -4.87 10.52
CA ALA A 91 6.22 -3.82 10.94
C ALA A 91 7.55 -4.44 11.37
N SER A 92 8.66 -3.77 11.04
CA SER A 92 10.01 -4.20 11.45
C SER A 92 10.43 -3.61 12.79
N ASN A 93 9.74 -2.56 13.24
CA ASN A 93 9.97 -1.88 14.51
C ASN A 93 8.68 -1.24 15.03
N THR A 94 8.71 -0.79 16.27
CA THR A 94 7.57 -0.23 16.99
C THR A 94 7.06 1.07 16.35
N GLU A 95 7.96 1.90 15.83
CA GLU A 95 7.57 3.17 15.18
C GLU A 95 6.72 2.92 13.94
N GLN A 96 7.13 1.95 13.09
CA GLN A 96 6.34 1.54 11.92
C GLN A 96 4.97 1.00 12.32
N LEU A 97 4.89 0.24 13.41
CA LEU A 97 3.61 -0.29 13.89
C LEU A 97 2.68 0.84 14.32
N ILE A 98 3.17 1.75 15.16
CA ILE A 98 2.41 2.92 15.61
C ILE A 98 1.96 3.78 14.42
N ASP A 99 2.86 4.00 13.46
CA ASP A 99 2.55 4.80 12.28
C ASP A 99 1.49 4.14 11.39
N ASN A 100 1.55 2.83 11.22
CA ASN A 100 0.54 2.06 10.48
C ASN A 100 -0.84 2.10 11.16
N LEU A 101 -0.88 2.04 12.50
CA LEU A 101 -2.15 2.13 13.25
C LEU A 101 -2.84 3.48 13.07
N ARG A 102 -2.08 4.55 12.86
CA ARG A 102 -2.62 5.89 12.54
C ARG A 102 -3.34 5.95 11.18
N ALA A 103 -3.34 4.88 10.39
CA ALA A 103 -4.20 4.79 9.21
C ALA A 103 -5.70 4.92 9.53
N LEU A 104 -6.10 4.61 10.76
CA LEU A 104 -7.48 4.79 11.23
C LEU A 104 -7.90 6.27 11.26
N ASP A 105 -6.95 7.20 11.44
CA ASP A 105 -7.19 8.64 11.42
C ASP A 105 -7.58 9.16 10.03
N TYR A 106 -7.38 8.34 8.98
CA TYR A 106 -7.68 8.69 7.59
C TYR A 106 -9.12 8.39 7.17
N SER A 107 -9.95 7.89 8.06
CA SER A 107 -11.37 7.56 7.79
C SER A 107 -12.14 8.77 7.24
N ASP A 108 -11.86 9.97 7.71
CA ASP A 108 -12.51 11.19 7.23
C ASP A 108 -12.01 11.63 5.85
N SER A 109 -10.71 11.49 5.57
CA SER A 109 -10.13 11.76 4.25
C SER A 109 -10.73 10.85 3.17
N LEU A 110 -11.11 9.64 3.54
CA LEU A 110 -11.74 8.67 2.65
C LEU A 110 -13.26 8.86 2.49
N LYS A 111 -13.82 9.94 3.00
CA LYS A 111 -15.18 10.40 2.66
C LYS A 111 -15.19 11.31 1.44
N ASP A 112 -14.02 11.74 0.95
CA ASP A 112 -13.88 12.53 -0.27
C ASP A 112 -14.10 11.64 -1.51
N ASP A 113 -15.25 11.80 -2.16
CA ASP A 113 -15.62 11.06 -3.37
C ASP A 113 -14.63 11.28 -4.53
N GLY A 114 -14.00 12.44 -4.60
CA GLY A 114 -12.97 12.76 -5.59
C GLY A 114 -11.72 11.91 -5.40
N LEU A 115 -11.26 11.76 -4.15
CA LEU A 115 -10.13 10.90 -3.80
C LEU A 115 -10.45 9.43 -4.09
N ILE A 116 -11.61 8.94 -3.64
CA ILE A 116 -12.05 7.55 -3.88
C ILE A 116 -12.09 7.22 -5.37
N LYS A 117 -12.69 8.08 -6.17
CA LYS A 117 -12.77 7.89 -7.63
C LYS A 117 -11.39 7.85 -8.29
N LYS A 118 -10.48 8.73 -7.87
CA LYS A 118 -9.10 8.75 -8.39
C LYS A 118 -8.32 7.50 -7.98
N LEU A 119 -8.47 7.02 -6.75
CA LEU A 119 -7.86 5.77 -6.29
C LEU A 119 -8.34 4.58 -7.11
N GLY A 120 -9.64 4.44 -7.35
CA GLY A 120 -10.20 3.38 -8.19
C GLY A 120 -9.67 3.40 -9.63
N ASN A 121 -9.41 4.57 -10.19
CA ASN A 121 -8.85 4.70 -11.54
C ASN A 121 -7.36 4.27 -11.64
N ILE A 122 -6.61 4.27 -10.55
CA ILE A 122 -5.21 3.79 -10.54
C ILE A 122 -5.16 2.26 -10.66
N GLU A 123 -6.17 1.58 -10.13
CA GLU A 123 -6.26 0.10 -10.18
C GLU A 123 -6.60 -0.41 -11.59
N SER A 124 -7.36 0.37 -12.33
CA SER A 124 -7.75 0.07 -13.71
C SER A 124 -6.60 0.21 -14.67
#